data_ccb0de558a754c5feaa9b7a9cd296f60
#
_entry.id   ccb0de558a754c5feaa9b7a9cd296f60
#
_cell.length_a   1.000
_cell.length_b   1.000
_cell.length_c   1.000
_cell.angle_alpha   90.00
_cell.angle_beta   90.00
_cell.angle_gamma   90.00
#
_symmetry.space_group_name_H-M   'P 1'
#
loop_
_entity.id
_entity.type
_entity.pdbx_description
1 polymer ?
#
loop_
_entity_poly.entity_id
_entity_poly.type
_entity_poly.pdbx_seq_one_letter_code
_entity_poly.pdbx_strand_id
1 'polypeptide(L)'
;VHKLADLRVGDVMVFLSVARCQSVNAAARELDVQPSQVSKAVGRLEAQLGVSLLVRSQRGVTLSDEGSRLLPQLTELVQRVQELDRRDGVDTAIAIAAPSYIIAWSAPCLAEALRGDRVRAIQMAPSLIRTLSSRNLFDVCITLADEALPESWASVQVGEMRRACFGPPSLAARLGPAPVAVEKIREVPFVLPVYNENGIYIPVDDGCPLKPSQRIAGHEAPTMGLALELASATEQLVFGPLMAASRHLAEGRMVEILVDGWAISDPVYVAFNVDRVRTTQQRLITDALTAALARFTV
;
A
#
# COMPACT_ATOMS: atom_id res chain seq x y z
N VAL A 1 0.12 -38.01 10.57
CA VAL A 1 -0.42 -37.61 9.24
C VAL A 1 -1.96 -37.51 9.27
N HIS A 2 -2.67 -38.24 10.15
CA HIS A 2 -4.13 -38.23 10.19
C HIS A 2 -4.79 -37.02 10.87
N LYS A 3 -4.09 -36.21 11.67
CA LYS A 3 -4.69 -35.09 12.41
C LYS A 3 -5.11 -33.89 11.53
N LEU A 4 -4.45 -33.69 10.40
CA LEU A 4 -4.77 -32.57 9.50
C LEU A 4 -5.97 -32.85 8.56
N ALA A 5 -6.37 -34.12 8.41
CA ALA A 5 -7.54 -34.47 7.58
C ALA A 5 -8.87 -33.88 8.08
N ASP A 6 -8.94 -33.53 9.36
CA ASP A 6 -10.13 -32.96 10.00
C ASP A 6 -10.06 -31.43 10.14
N LEU A 7 -9.05 -30.77 9.56
CA LEU A 7 -8.89 -29.31 9.64
C LEU A 7 -10.10 -28.61 9.02
N ARG A 8 -10.78 -27.79 9.83
CA ARG A 8 -11.94 -27.03 9.39
C ARG A 8 -11.53 -25.58 9.11
N VAL A 9 -11.75 -25.14 7.88
CA VAL A 9 -11.49 -23.74 7.49
C VAL A 9 -12.24 -22.75 8.38
N GLY A 10 -13.46 -23.09 8.81
CA GLY A 10 -14.23 -22.28 9.75
C GLY A 10 -13.52 -22.07 11.10
N ASP A 11 -12.82 -23.09 11.63
CA ASP A 11 -12.06 -22.94 12.88
C ASP A 11 -10.83 -22.04 12.68
N VAL A 12 -10.20 -22.10 11.50
CA VAL A 12 -9.11 -21.18 11.13
C VAL A 12 -9.61 -19.74 11.05
N MET A 13 -10.77 -19.50 10.40
CA MET A 13 -11.36 -18.16 10.33
C MET A 13 -11.67 -17.58 11.72
N VAL A 14 -12.20 -18.41 12.62
CA VAL A 14 -12.45 -18.02 14.01
C VAL A 14 -11.15 -17.64 14.72
N PHE A 15 -10.09 -18.42 14.56
CA PHE A 15 -8.77 -18.10 15.14
C PHE A 15 -8.24 -16.76 14.59
N LEU A 16 -8.31 -16.51 13.27
CA LEU A 16 -7.87 -15.27 12.67
C LEU A 16 -8.64 -14.05 13.20
N SER A 17 -9.96 -14.20 13.43
CA SER A 17 -10.77 -13.16 14.06
C SER A 17 -10.34 -12.89 15.51
N VAL A 18 -10.07 -13.94 16.31
CA VAL A 18 -9.57 -13.79 17.69
C VAL A 18 -8.19 -13.12 17.71
N ALA A 19 -7.28 -13.50 16.82
CA ALA A 19 -5.95 -12.92 16.69
C ALA A 19 -6.02 -11.41 16.38
N ARG A 20 -6.92 -11.01 15.50
CA ARG A 20 -7.14 -9.60 15.14
C ARG A 20 -7.81 -8.80 16.26
N CYS A 21 -8.86 -9.34 16.86
CA CYS A 21 -9.63 -8.68 17.92
C CYS A 21 -8.93 -8.70 19.28
N GLN A 22 -7.92 -9.54 19.48
CA GLN A 22 -7.23 -9.81 20.76
C GLN A 22 -8.20 -10.12 21.92
N SER A 23 -9.41 -10.59 21.56
CA SER A 23 -10.51 -10.86 22.51
C SER A 23 -11.48 -11.88 21.94
N VAL A 24 -11.74 -12.94 22.70
CA VAL A 24 -12.76 -13.95 22.36
C VAL A 24 -14.17 -13.34 22.27
N ASN A 25 -14.50 -12.42 23.17
CA ASN A 25 -15.82 -11.77 23.19
C ASN A 25 -16.00 -10.80 22.00
N ALA A 26 -14.93 -10.09 21.61
CA ALA A 26 -14.98 -9.20 20.45
C ALA A 26 -15.10 -10.01 19.14
N ALA A 27 -14.33 -11.08 18.99
CA ALA A 27 -14.43 -11.99 17.86
C ALA A 27 -15.81 -12.67 17.78
N ALA A 28 -16.39 -13.06 18.92
CA ALA A 28 -17.72 -13.65 18.98
C ALA A 28 -18.80 -12.68 18.47
N ARG A 29 -18.72 -11.40 18.85
CA ARG A 29 -19.64 -10.37 18.36
C ARG A 29 -19.47 -10.11 16.86
N GLU A 30 -18.24 -10.07 16.38
CA GLU A 30 -17.94 -9.87 14.95
C GLU A 30 -18.48 -11.02 14.09
N LEU A 31 -18.37 -12.26 14.59
CA LEU A 31 -18.80 -13.45 13.87
C LEU A 31 -20.28 -13.83 14.12
N ASP A 32 -20.98 -13.06 14.94
CA ASP A 32 -22.36 -13.30 15.36
C ASP A 32 -22.56 -14.71 15.95
N VAL A 33 -21.65 -15.11 16.84
CA VAL A 33 -21.68 -16.41 17.53
C VAL A 33 -21.46 -16.26 19.04
N GLN A 34 -21.73 -17.33 19.79
CA GLN A 34 -21.46 -17.33 21.22
C GLN A 34 -19.97 -17.46 21.55
N PRO A 35 -19.44 -16.79 22.61
CA PRO A 35 -18.03 -16.89 23.00
C PRO A 35 -17.56 -18.32 23.25
N SER A 36 -18.45 -19.19 23.73
CA SER A 36 -18.17 -20.62 23.92
C SER A 36 -17.90 -21.35 22.61
N GLN A 37 -18.55 -20.95 21.51
CA GLN A 37 -18.33 -21.53 20.18
C GLN A 37 -16.97 -21.09 19.64
N VAL A 38 -16.59 -19.82 19.82
CA VAL A 38 -15.26 -19.30 19.47
C VAL A 38 -14.16 -20.08 20.21
N SER A 39 -14.30 -20.23 21.55
CA SER A 39 -13.33 -20.98 22.35
C SER A 39 -13.22 -22.45 21.93
N LYS A 40 -14.34 -23.10 21.58
CA LYS A 40 -14.35 -24.49 21.10
C LYS A 40 -13.68 -24.61 19.71
N ALA A 41 -13.92 -23.66 18.81
CA ALA A 41 -13.32 -23.66 17.49
C ALA A 41 -11.79 -23.51 17.54
N VAL A 42 -11.29 -22.56 18.35
CA VAL A 42 -9.86 -22.39 18.58
C VAL A 42 -9.24 -23.64 19.23
N GLY A 43 -9.89 -24.20 20.27
CA GLY A 43 -9.40 -25.42 20.93
C GLY A 43 -9.33 -26.63 20.00
N ARG A 44 -10.29 -26.79 19.06
CA ARG A 44 -10.20 -27.82 18.01
C ARG A 44 -9.03 -27.60 17.09
N LEU A 45 -8.82 -26.37 16.64
CA LEU A 45 -7.71 -26.00 15.75
C LEU A 45 -6.37 -26.31 16.43
N GLU A 46 -6.18 -25.88 17.68
CA GLU A 46 -4.98 -26.16 18.48
C GLU A 46 -4.74 -27.66 18.65
N ALA A 47 -5.80 -28.41 18.93
CA ALA A 47 -5.71 -29.88 19.06
C ALA A 47 -5.30 -30.57 17.75
N GLN A 48 -5.78 -30.06 16.60
CA GLN A 48 -5.45 -30.59 15.28
C GLN A 48 -4.02 -30.27 14.88
N LEU A 49 -3.56 -29.04 15.16
CA LEU A 49 -2.19 -28.60 14.87
C LEU A 49 -1.17 -29.14 15.90
N GLY A 50 -1.63 -29.55 17.08
CA GLY A 50 -0.80 -30.06 18.16
C GLY A 50 0.00 -28.99 18.90
N VAL A 51 -0.39 -27.72 18.76
CA VAL A 51 0.28 -26.55 19.35
C VAL A 51 -0.75 -25.57 19.90
N SER A 52 -0.39 -24.80 20.93
CA SER A 52 -1.20 -23.68 21.39
C SER A 52 -0.94 -22.47 20.53
N LEU A 53 -2.01 -21.85 20.02
CA LEU A 53 -1.94 -20.66 19.16
C LEU A 53 -2.14 -19.37 19.95
N LEU A 54 -2.81 -19.44 21.09
CA LEU A 54 -3.19 -18.29 21.90
C LEU A 54 -2.71 -18.44 23.36
N VAL A 55 -2.29 -17.31 23.93
CA VAL A 55 -2.00 -17.16 25.36
C VAL A 55 -3.10 -16.29 25.97
N ARG A 56 -3.75 -16.81 27.02
CA ARG A 56 -4.79 -16.10 27.77
C ARG A 56 -4.16 -15.42 28.99
N SER A 57 -4.47 -14.12 29.17
CA SER A 57 -4.04 -13.36 30.33
C SER A 57 -5.21 -12.53 30.89
N GLN A 58 -5.01 -11.90 32.04
CA GLN A 58 -6.00 -10.97 32.60
C GLN A 58 -6.21 -9.72 31.70
N ARG A 59 -5.28 -9.43 30.78
CA ARG A 59 -5.35 -8.30 29.85
C ARG A 59 -5.99 -8.67 28.50
N GLY A 60 -6.40 -9.92 28.31
CA GLY A 60 -6.98 -10.40 27.06
C GLY A 60 -6.29 -11.63 26.48
N VAL A 61 -6.37 -11.78 25.18
CA VAL A 61 -5.81 -12.90 24.43
C VAL A 61 -4.74 -12.37 23.48
N THR A 62 -3.54 -12.98 23.51
CA THR A 62 -2.44 -12.69 22.60
C THR A 62 -2.04 -13.95 21.85
N LEU A 63 -1.32 -13.81 20.76
CA LEU A 63 -0.72 -14.93 20.05
C LEU A 63 0.40 -15.55 20.90
N SER A 64 0.51 -16.88 20.87
CA SER A 64 1.73 -17.58 21.27
C SER A 64 2.82 -17.42 20.21
N ASP A 65 4.06 -17.86 20.50
CA ASP A 65 5.13 -17.90 19.51
C ASP A 65 4.76 -18.76 18.29
N GLU A 66 4.14 -19.93 18.52
CA GLU A 66 3.63 -20.81 17.47
C GLU A 66 2.45 -20.16 16.73
N GLY A 67 1.55 -19.46 17.44
CA GLY A 67 0.47 -18.71 16.83
C GLY A 67 0.97 -17.62 15.91
N SER A 68 1.98 -16.87 16.33
CA SER A 68 2.63 -15.83 15.51
C SER A 68 3.31 -16.42 14.26
N ARG A 69 3.99 -17.55 14.40
CA ARG A 69 4.63 -18.25 13.29
C ARG A 69 3.64 -18.83 12.28
N LEU A 70 2.49 -19.36 12.75
CA LEU A 70 1.50 -20.01 11.90
C LEU A 70 0.47 -19.03 11.32
N LEU A 71 0.30 -17.85 11.91
CA LEU A 71 -0.68 -16.85 11.47
C LEU A 71 -0.62 -16.55 9.96
N PRO A 72 0.56 -16.29 9.35
CA PRO A 72 0.64 -16.03 7.91
C PRO A 72 0.16 -17.21 7.06
N GLN A 73 0.55 -18.44 7.44
CA GLN A 73 0.19 -19.68 6.72
C GLN A 73 -1.32 -19.98 6.81
N LEU A 74 -1.91 -19.78 7.98
CA LEU A 74 -3.35 -19.97 8.18
C LEU A 74 -4.16 -18.87 7.45
N THR A 75 -3.65 -17.67 7.39
CA THR A 75 -4.26 -16.58 6.59
C THR A 75 -4.24 -16.93 5.10
N GLU A 76 -3.11 -17.42 4.59
CA GLU A 76 -2.99 -17.86 3.20
C GLU A 76 -3.95 -19.01 2.87
N LEU A 77 -4.08 -20.00 3.78
CA LEU A 77 -5.01 -21.10 3.59
C LEU A 77 -6.46 -20.61 3.42
N VAL A 78 -6.91 -19.71 4.30
CA VAL A 78 -8.28 -19.14 4.20
C VAL A 78 -8.45 -18.36 2.91
N GLN A 79 -7.47 -17.57 2.50
CA GLN A 79 -7.51 -16.83 1.23
C GLN A 79 -7.66 -17.77 0.03
N ARG A 80 -6.88 -18.85 -0.02
CA ARG A 80 -6.98 -19.85 -1.11
C ARG A 80 -8.34 -20.54 -1.15
N VAL A 81 -8.92 -20.84 0.02
CA VAL A 81 -10.27 -21.42 0.07
C VAL A 81 -11.32 -20.40 -0.38
N GLN A 82 -11.21 -19.13 0.01
CA GLN A 82 -12.09 -18.06 -0.47
C GLN A 82 -11.97 -17.85 -1.99
N GLU A 83 -10.82 -18.10 -2.59
CA GLU A 83 -10.62 -18.09 -4.05
C GLU A 83 -11.39 -19.23 -4.76
N LEU A 84 -11.54 -20.39 -4.11
CA LEU A 84 -12.37 -21.49 -4.65
C LEU A 84 -13.86 -21.11 -4.69
N ASP A 85 -14.34 -20.37 -3.68
CA ASP A 85 -15.71 -19.89 -3.61
C ASP A 85 -16.01 -18.79 -4.65
N ARG A 86 -14.97 -18.05 -5.11
CA ARG A 86 -15.08 -17.01 -6.15
C ARG A 86 -15.32 -17.55 -7.57
N ARG A 87 -15.27 -18.85 -7.80
CA ARG A 87 -15.46 -19.45 -9.15
C ARG A 87 -16.89 -19.33 -9.65
N ASP A 88 -17.85 -19.01 -8.82
CA ASP A 88 -19.26 -18.88 -9.16
C ASP A 88 -19.82 -17.44 -9.15
N GLY A 89 -19.07 -16.47 -9.69
CA GLY A 89 -19.71 -15.30 -10.35
C GLY A 89 -20.02 -14.07 -9.50
N VAL A 90 -19.41 -13.79 -8.34
CA VAL A 90 -19.87 -12.65 -7.53
C VAL A 90 -18.83 -11.54 -7.23
N ASP A 91 -17.55 -11.72 -7.43
CA ASP A 91 -16.60 -10.59 -7.28
C ASP A 91 -15.69 -10.41 -8.50
N THR A 92 -16.24 -9.79 -9.54
CA THR A 92 -15.51 -9.45 -10.79
C THR A 92 -14.65 -8.21 -10.67
N ALA A 93 -14.33 -7.76 -9.45
CA ALA A 93 -13.50 -6.59 -9.28
C ALA A 93 -12.05 -6.89 -9.65
N ILE A 94 -11.47 -6.07 -10.53
CA ILE A 94 -10.03 -6.09 -10.81
C ILE A 94 -9.33 -5.42 -9.63
N ALA A 95 -8.53 -6.18 -8.91
CA ALA A 95 -7.78 -5.70 -7.75
C ALA A 95 -6.44 -5.10 -8.20
N ILE A 96 -6.23 -3.81 -7.95
CA ILE A 96 -5.06 -3.05 -8.38
C ILE A 96 -4.28 -2.60 -7.14
N ALA A 97 -3.04 -3.05 -7.00
CA ALA A 97 -2.15 -2.71 -5.90
C ALA A 97 -1.11 -1.68 -6.33
N ALA A 98 -0.92 -0.64 -5.52
CA ALA A 98 0.12 0.35 -5.75
C ALA A 98 0.43 1.14 -4.45
N PRO A 99 1.56 1.85 -4.36
CA PRO A 99 1.80 2.85 -3.32
C PRO A 99 0.70 3.90 -3.26
N SER A 100 0.48 4.49 -2.08
CA SER A 100 -0.65 5.40 -1.81
C SER A 100 -0.79 6.54 -2.82
N TYR A 101 0.31 7.18 -3.20
CA TYR A 101 0.32 8.30 -4.14
C TYR A 101 0.04 7.86 -5.59
N ILE A 102 0.44 6.64 -5.97
CA ILE A 102 0.15 6.06 -7.29
C ILE A 102 -1.31 5.64 -7.37
N ILE A 103 -1.82 4.92 -6.36
CA ILE A 103 -3.20 4.43 -6.38
C ILE A 103 -4.21 5.59 -6.34
N ALA A 104 -3.94 6.63 -5.56
CA ALA A 104 -4.80 7.81 -5.48
C ALA A 104 -4.94 8.54 -6.84
N TRP A 105 -3.87 8.56 -7.61
CA TRP A 105 -3.83 9.17 -8.94
C TRP A 105 -4.38 8.24 -10.02
N SER A 106 -4.00 6.95 -10.02
CA SER A 106 -4.34 6.00 -11.07
C SER A 106 -5.77 5.44 -10.99
N ALA A 107 -6.30 5.24 -9.78
CA ALA A 107 -7.59 4.60 -9.61
C ALA A 107 -8.75 5.30 -10.33
N PRO A 108 -8.88 6.64 -10.35
CA PRO A 108 -9.94 7.31 -11.10
C PRO A 108 -9.87 7.07 -12.61
N CYS A 109 -8.67 7.18 -13.21
CA CYS A 109 -8.51 6.97 -14.65
C CYS A 109 -8.71 5.51 -15.05
N LEU A 110 -8.31 4.56 -14.18
CA LEU A 110 -8.52 3.13 -14.40
C LEU A 110 -9.99 2.74 -14.25
N ALA A 111 -10.70 3.32 -13.28
CA ALA A 111 -12.14 3.10 -13.16
C ALA A 111 -12.91 3.63 -14.38
N GLU A 112 -12.45 4.73 -14.98
CA GLU A 112 -13.02 5.24 -16.23
C GLU A 112 -12.71 4.35 -17.44
N ALA A 113 -11.44 3.90 -17.57
CA ALA A 113 -11.02 3.03 -18.67
C ALA A 113 -11.68 1.64 -18.63
N LEU A 114 -11.95 1.13 -17.45
CA LEU A 114 -12.55 -0.18 -17.20
C LEU A 114 -14.07 -0.07 -16.97
N ARG A 115 -14.76 0.81 -17.70
CA ARG A 115 -16.22 0.95 -17.60
C ARG A 115 -16.91 -0.40 -17.82
N GLY A 116 -17.67 -0.84 -16.81
CA GLY A 116 -18.34 -2.13 -16.79
C GLY A 116 -17.67 -3.20 -15.93
N ASP A 117 -16.42 -3.00 -15.55
CA ASP A 117 -15.72 -3.82 -14.54
C ASP A 117 -15.66 -3.05 -13.22
N ARG A 118 -15.67 -3.76 -12.09
CA ARG A 118 -15.42 -3.15 -10.78
C ARG A 118 -13.91 -3.06 -10.54
N VAL A 119 -13.44 -1.94 -10.03
CA VAL A 119 -12.04 -1.75 -9.62
C VAL A 119 -11.96 -1.78 -8.10
N ARG A 120 -11.03 -2.57 -7.57
CA ARG A 120 -10.64 -2.57 -6.15
C ARG A 120 -9.25 -1.98 -6.03
N ALA A 121 -9.16 -0.74 -5.55
CA ALA A 121 -7.90 -0.08 -5.29
C ALA A 121 -7.31 -0.55 -3.95
N ILE A 122 -6.06 -1.02 -3.97
CA ILE A 122 -5.34 -1.55 -2.81
C ILE A 122 -4.08 -0.71 -2.60
N GLN A 123 -4.02 0.00 -1.49
CA GLN A 123 -2.78 0.64 -1.07
C GLN A 123 -1.81 -0.41 -0.54
N MET A 124 -0.61 -0.49 -1.13
CA MET A 124 0.40 -1.46 -0.76
C MET A 124 1.80 -0.88 -0.89
N ALA A 125 2.67 -1.18 0.08
CA ALA A 125 4.07 -0.79 0.00
C ALA A 125 4.79 -1.59 -1.11
N PRO A 126 5.77 -1.00 -1.82
CA PRO A 126 6.49 -1.68 -2.91
C PRO A 126 7.10 -3.03 -2.49
N SER A 127 7.70 -3.08 -1.30
CA SER A 127 8.29 -4.31 -0.74
C SER A 127 7.28 -5.46 -0.58
N LEU A 128 6.02 -5.12 -0.28
CA LEU A 128 4.94 -6.09 -0.13
C LEU A 128 4.37 -6.55 -1.48
N ILE A 129 4.38 -5.71 -2.51
CA ILE A 129 3.89 -6.05 -3.85
C ILE A 129 4.62 -7.28 -4.36
N ARG A 130 5.96 -7.27 -4.35
CA ARG A 130 6.78 -8.42 -4.77
C ARG A 130 6.49 -9.68 -3.95
N THR A 131 6.42 -9.54 -2.63
CA THR A 131 6.21 -10.68 -1.72
C THR A 131 4.81 -11.29 -1.89
N LEU A 132 3.80 -10.48 -2.14
CA LEU A 132 2.40 -10.90 -2.17
C LEU A 132 1.87 -11.19 -3.59
N SER A 133 2.62 -10.89 -4.65
CA SER A 133 2.24 -11.17 -6.03
C SER A 133 1.99 -12.67 -6.29
N SER A 134 2.75 -13.56 -5.62
CA SER A 134 2.55 -15.01 -5.69
C SER A 134 1.30 -15.51 -4.95
N ARG A 135 0.66 -14.66 -4.15
CA ARG A 135 -0.50 -15.02 -3.32
C ARG A 135 -1.85 -14.62 -3.93
N ASN A 136 -1.87 -14.13 -5.16
CA ASN A 136 -3.09 -13.71 -5.86
C ASN A 136 -4.00 -12.71 -5.10
N LEU A 137 -3.40 -11.86 -4.25
CA LEU A 137 -4.13 -10.85 -3.48
C LEU A 137 -4.58 -9.66 -4.33
N PHE A 138 -3.96 -9.49 -5.47
CA PHE A 138 -4.29 -8.48 -6.49
C PHE A 138 -4.05 -9.05 -7.88
N ASP A 139 -4.60 -8.40 -8.88
CA ASP A 139 -4.58 -8.83 -10.28
C ASP A 139 -3.63 -7.96 -11.12
N VAL A 140 -3.45 -6.72 -10.70
CA VAL A 140 -2.61 -5.70 -11.33
C VAL A 140 -1.79 -5.03 -10.25
N CYS A 141 -0.54 -4.69 -10.54
CA CYS A 141 0.22 -3.78 -9.70
C CYS A 141 0.90 -2.68 -10.51
N ILE A 142 1.11 -1.51 -9.86
CA ILE A 142 1.82 -0.37 -10.45
C ILE A 142 3.00 -0.05 -9.54
N THR A 143 4.21 -0.04 -10.12
CA THR A 143 5.49 0.10 -9.40
C THR A 143 6.40 1.10 -10.08
N LEU A 144 7.48 1.49 -9.39
CA LEU A 144 8.53 2.39 -9.92
C LEU A 144 9.81 1.64 -10.32
N ALA A 145 9.75 0.33 -10.33
CA ALA A 145 10.84 -0.53 -10.75
C ALA A 145 10.25 -1.71 -11.50
N ASP A 146 11.04 -2.28 -12.40
CA ASP A 146 10.71 -3.57 -13.00
C ASP A 146 10.95 -4.64 -11.94
N GLU A 147 9.89 -5.00 -11.23
CA GLU A 147 9.95 -5.94 -10.11
C GLU A 147 10.10 -7.37 -10.64
N ALA A 148 10.92 -8.16 -9.96
CA ALA A 148 11.03 -9.60 -10.23
C ALA A 148 9.76 -10.31 -9.72
N LEU A 149 8.73 -10.38 -10.58
CA LEU A 149 7.44 -11.01 -10.33
C LEU A 149 7.44 -12.48 -10.80
N PRO A 150 6.49 -13.32 -10.34
CA PRO A 150 6.34 -14.70 -10.81
C PRO A 150 6.10 -14.78 -12.33
N GLU A 151 6.36 -15.96 -12.93
CA GLU A 151 6.17 -16.20 -14.40
C GLU A 151 4.75 -15.92 -14.91
N SER A 152 3.74 -16.01 -14.04
CA SER A 152 2.35 -15.66 -14.37
C SER A 152 2.09 -14.15 -14.48
N TRP A 153 3.11 -13.32 -14.34
CA TRP A 153 3.01 -11.86 -14.44
C TRP A 153 3.76 -11.33 -15.65
N ALA A 154 3.13 -10.39 -16.35
CA ALA A 154 3.75 -9.62 -17.43
C ALA A 154 3.83 -8.15 -17.01
N SER A 155 5.01 -7.55 -17.15
CA SER A 155 5.31 -6.15 -16.81
C SER A 155 5.55 -5.33 -18.06
N VAL A 156 5.08 -4.08 -18.06
CA VAL A 156 5.33 -3.11 -19.15
C VAL A 156 5.56 -1.73 -18.56
N GLN A 157 6.55 -1.00 -19.06
CA GLN A 157 6.77 0.39 -18.73
C GLN A 157 5.71 1.26 -19.42
N VAL A 158 4.99 2.10 -18.65
CA VAL A 158 3.90 2.95 -19.14
C VAL A 158 4.29 4.43 -19.22
N GLY A 159 5.43 4.79 -18.72
CA GLY A 159 5.95 6.16 -18.76
C GLY A 159 6.96 6.44 -17.67
N GLU A 160 7.13 7.71 -17.38
CA GLU A 160 8.00 8.20 -16.32
C GLU A 160 7.23 9.12 -15.37
N MET A 161 7.64 9.18 -14.14
CA MET A 161 7.08 10.00 -13.09
C MET A 161 8.13 10.97 -12.58
N ARG A 162 7.95 12.26 -12.85
CA ARG A 162 8.84 13.30 -12.33
C ARG A 162 8.61 13.52 -10.84
N ARG A 163 9.70 13.64 -10.08
CA ARG A 163 9.69 14.09 -8.69
C ARG A 163 10.20 15.53 -8.59
N ALA A 164 9.66 16.26 -7.62
CA ALA A 164 10.03 17.64 -7.36
C ALA A 164 9.93 17.99 -5.87
N CYS A 165 10.50 19.13 -5.54
CA CYS A 165 10.33 19.75 -4.24
C CYS A 165 9.14 20.73 -4.28
N PHE A 166 8.32 20.74 -3.26
CA PHE A 166 7.14 21.60 -3.16
C PHE A 166 7.16 22.36 -1.84
N GLY A 167 6.63 23.58 -1.86
CA GLY A 167 6.44 24.39 -0.67
C GLY A 167 5.30 25.38 -0.86
N PRO A 168 4.76 25.99 0.22
CA PRO A 168 3.77 27.04 0.08
C PRO A 168 4.36 28.28 -0.63
N PRO A 169 3.50 29.09 -1.31
CA PRO A 169 3.95 30.28 -2.05
C PRO A 169 4.76 31.26 -1.20
N SER A 170 4.42 31.44 0.08
CA SER A 170 5.16 32.29 1.03
C SER A 170 6.60 31.83 1.21
N LEU A 171 6.80 30.52 1.33
CA LEU A 171 8.14 29.92 1.43
C LEU A 171 8.93 30.10 0.14
N ALA A 172 8.31 29.86 -1.01
CA ALA A 172 8.95 30.07 -2.31
C ALA A 172 9.43 31.51 -2.48
N ALA A 173 8.59 32.49 -2.13
CA ALA A 173 8.96 33.91 -2.16
C ALA A 173 10.17 34.24 -1.27
N ARG A 174 10.26 33.61 -0.11
CA ARG A 174 11.38 33.79 0.85
C ARG A 174 12.67 33.14 0.34
N LEU A 175 12.59 31.99 -0.35
CA LEU A 175 13.74 31.32 -0.93
C LEU A 175 14.37 32.09 -2.09
N GLY A 176 13.59 32.92 -2.76
CA GLY A 176 14.03 33.77 -3.87
C GLY A 176 13.83 33.16 -5.25
N PRO A 177 14.48 33.74 -6.28
CA PRO A 177 14.27 33.31 -7.65
C PRO A 177 14.76 31.89 -7.92
N ALA A 178 14.07 31.20 -8.81
CA ALA A 178 14.44 29.86 -9.28
C ALA A 178 15.59 29.97 -10.35
N PRO A 179 16.47 28.94 -10.43
CA PRO A 179 16.56 27.81 -9.54
C PRO A 179 17.13 28.17 -8.16
N VAL A 180 16.62 27.54 -7.11
CA VAL A 180 17.06 27.75 -5.73
C VAL A 180 18.30 26.91 -5.45
N ALA A 181 19.33 27.51 -4.84
CA ALA A 181 20.52 26.78 -4.44
C ALA A 181 20.23 25.76 -3.32
N VAL A 182 20.88 24.61 -3.40
CA VAL A 182 20.68 23.48 -2.45
C VAL A 182 20.95 23.89 -1.00
N GLU A 183 21.89 24.81 -0.76
CA GLU A 183 22.24 25.32 0.57
C GLU A 183 21.02 25.95 1.25
N LYS A 184 20.23 26.75 0.53
CA LYS A 184 19.00 27.36 1.05
C LYS A 184 17.92 26.31 1.37
N ILE A 185 17.85 25.25 0.56
CA ILE A 185 16.92 24.14 0.78
C ILE A 185 17.25 23.40 2.09
N ARG A 186 18.53 23.26 2.43
CA ARG A 186 18.98 22.62 3.66
C ARG A 186 18.59 23.39 4.92
N GLU A 187 18.31 24.67 4.81
CA GLU A 187 17.92 25.53 5.94
C GLU A 187 16.41 25.47 6.24
N VAL A 188 15.64 24.78 5.42
CA VAL A 188 14.17 24.69 5.54
C VAL A 188 13.76 23.31 6.03
N PRO A 189 12.84 23.24 7.03
CA PRO A 189 12.31 21.96 7.47
C PRO A 189 11.54 21.23 6.36
N PHE A 190 11.67 19.91 6.34
CA PHE A 190 10.93 19.02 5.45
C PHE A 190 9.87 18.24 6.21
N VAL A 191 8.69 18.06 5.61
CA VAL A 191 7.78 17.01 6.01
C VAL A 191 8.35 15.68 5.50
N LEU A 192 8.76 14.81 6.44
CA LEU A 192 9.43 13.55 6.13
C LEU A 192 8.43 12.40 6.02
N PRO A 193 8.60 11.50 5.06
CA PRO A 193 7.79 10.30 4.98
C PRO A 193 8.20 9.31 6.07
N VAL A 194 7.20 8.76 6.77
CA VAL A 194 7.38 7.71 7.76
C VAL A 194 6.43 6.56 7.46
N TYR A 195 6.86 5.36 7.75
CA TYR A 195 6.04 4.17 7.67
C TYR A 195 5.83 3.59 9.08
N ASN A 196 4.59 3.23 9.40
CA ASN A 196 4.30 2.56 10.65
C ASN A 196 4.21 1.05 10.42
N GLU A 197 5.13 0.31 10.99
CA GLU A 197 5.10 -1.14 11.00
C GLU A 197 5.07 -1.63 12.46
N ASN A 198 3.95 -2.23 12.86
CA ASN A 198 3.75 -2.77 14.20
C ASN A 198 4.01 -1.77 15.36
N GLY A 199 3.67 -0.50 15.15
CA GLY A 199 3.87 0.56 16.14
C GLY A 199 5.26 1.19 16.13
N ILE A 200 6.14 0.78 15.22
CA ILE A 200 7.46 1.37 15.00
C ILE A 200 7.38 2.29 13.79
N TYR A 201 7.79 3.56 13.95
CA TYR A 201 7.89 4.49 12.85
C TYR A 201 9.25 4.36 12.18
N ILE A 202 9.24 3.99 10.90
CA ILE A 202 10.45 3.79 10.09
C ILE A 202 10.50 4.92 9.06
N PRO A 203 11.59 5.72 9.00
CA PRO A 203 11.81 6.69 7.95
C PRO A 203 11.82 6.00 6.57
N VAL A 204 11.14 6.59 5.59
CA VAL A 204 11.12 6.08 4.23
C VAL A 204 12.10 6.88 3.38
N ASP A 205 12.87 6.21 2.56
CA ASP A 205 13.65 6.85 1.50
C ASP A 205 12.69 7.35 0.41
N ASP A 206 12.54 8.67 0.32
CA ASP A 206 11.67 9.32 -0.66
C ASP A 206 12.39 9.60 -1.99
N GLY A 207 13.64 9.16 -2.15
CA GLY A 207 14.48 9.41 -3.31
C GLY A 207 14.87 10.89 -3.50
N CYS A 208 14.74 11.71 -2.45
CA CYS A 208 15.22 13.09 -2.47
C CYS A 208 16.75 13.12 -2.58
N PRO A 209 17.33 14.00 -3.42
CA PRO A 209 18.79 14.16 -3.52
C PRO A 209 19.46 14.49 -2.19
N LEU A 210 18.76 15.17 -1.29
CA LEU A 210 19.20 15.33 0.09
C LEU A 210 18.75 14.13 0.93
N LYS A 211 19.69 13.39 1.47
CA LYS A 211 19.40 12.29 2.41
C LYS A 211 18.67 12.81 3.65
N PRO A 212 17.89 12.00 4.36
CA PRO A 212 17.22 12.43 5.60
C PRO A 212 18.15 13.09 6.62
N SER A 213 19.39 12.60 6.76
CA SER A 213 20.40 13.18 7.63
C SER A 213 20.94 14.56 7.22
N GLN A 214 20.64 15.01 6.00
CA GLN A 214 21.04 16.29 5.44
C GLN A 214 19.91 17.31 5.41
N ARG A 215 18.72 16.92 5.87
CA ARG A 215 17.52 17.75 5.94
C ARG A 215 17.17 18.08 7.37
N ILE A 216 16.62 19.25 7.60
CA ILE A 216 15.99 19.58 8.88
C ILE A 216 14.68 18.79 8.94
N ALA A 217 14.54 17.92 9.92
CA ALA A 217 13.30 17.20 10.17
C ALA A 217 12.22 18.17 10.67
N GLY A 218 11.12 18.24 9.95
CA GLY A 218 9.91 18.95 10.34
C GLY A 218 8.84 17.97 10.81
N HIS A 219 7.62 18.10 10.25
CA HIS A 219 6.56 17.14 10.51
C HIS A 219 6.84 15.80 9.82
N GLU A 220 6.14 14.76 10.26
CA GLU A 220 6.22 13.43 9.69
C GLU A 220 4.83 12.99 9.20
N ALA A 221 4.78 12.30 8.05
CA ALA A 221 3.51 11.87 7.45
C ALA A 221 3.62 10.48 6.84
N PRO A 222 2.61 9.61 7.04
CA PRO A 222 2.60 8.26 6.46
C PRO A 222 2.19 8.22 4.99
N THR A 223 1.65 9.31 4.45
CA THR A 223 1.24 9.40 3.04
C THR A 223 1.62 10.73 2.44
N MET A 224 1.88 10.74 1.13
CA MET A 224 2.21 11.96 0.39
C MET A 224 1.08 13.01 0.45
N GLY A 225 -0.19 12.58 0.41
CA GLY A 225 -1.32 13.49 0.54
C GLY A 225 -1.32 14.26 1.86
N LEU A 226 -1.10 13.56 2.98
CA LEU A 226 -0.99 14.21 4.29
C LEU A 226 0.26 15.09 4.39
N ALA A 227 1.38 14.67 3.80
CA ALA A 227 2.59 15.48 3.77
C ALA A 227 2.36 16.82 3.05
N LEU A 228 1.64 16.82 1.93
CA LEU A 228 1.28 18.03 1.19
C LEU A 228 0.33 18.94 1.99
N GLU A 229 -0.67 18.37 2.69
CA GLU A 229 -1.54 19.15 3.57
C GLU A 229 -0.75 19.82 4.73
N LEU A 230 0.14 19.07 5.38
CA LEU A 230 0.99 19.60 6.44
C LEU A 230 1.91 20.71 5.91
N ALA A 231 2.59 20.47 4.80
CA ALA A 231 3.49 21.45 4.19
C ALA A 231 2.74 22.72 3.72
N SER A 232 1.50 22.58 3.20
CA SER A 232 0.68 23.73 2.80
C SER A 232 0.20 24.58 3.97
N ALA A 233 0.02 23.97 5.15
CA ALA A 233 -0.41 24.63 6.37
C ALA A 233 0.76 25.22 7.20
N THR A 234 1.98 24.79 6.89
CA THR A 234 3.21 25.17 7.59
C THR A 234 4.29 25.56 6.58
N GLU A 235 5.26 26.35 6.98
CA GLU A 235 6.34 26.74 6.07
C GLU A 235 7.41 25.64 5.94
N GLN A 236 7.01 24.48 5.45
CA GLN A 236 7.86 23.31 5.26
C GLN A 236 7.88 22.85 3.80
N LEU A 237 8.97 22.21 3.44
CA LEU A 237 9.13 21.57 2.12
C LEU A 237 8.61 20.13 2.17
N VAL A 238 8.19 19.64 1.03
CA VAL A 238 7.92 18.21 0.80
C VAL A 238 8.53 17.81 -0.52
N PHE A 239 9.14 16.63 -0.59
CA PHE A 239 9.69 16.06 -1.81
C PHE A 239 8.88 14.86 -2.23
N GLY A 240 8.56 14.78 -3.52
CA GLY A 240 7.80 13.63 -4.02
C GLY A 240 7.29 13.80 -5.44
N PRO A 241 6.40 12.90 -5.89
CA PRO A 241 5.92 12.88 -7.27
C PRO A 241 5.03 14.08 -7.60
N LEU A 242 5.29 14.68 -8.76
CA LEU A 242 4.55 15.84 -9.27
C LEU A 242 3.04 15.55 -9.35
N MET A 243 2.66 14.36 -9.78
CA MET A 243 1.26 13.98 -9.90
C MET A 243 0.51 14.03 -8.56
N ALA A 244 1.18 13.69 -7.46
CA ALA A 244 0.57 13.74 -6.13
C ALA A 244 0.30 15.18 -5.67
N ALA A 245 1.13 16.13 -6.10
CA ALA A 245 0.99 17.55 -5.79
C ALA A 245 0.03 18.30 -6.75
N SER A 246 -0.40 17.68 -7.85
CA SER A 246 -1.12 18.34 -8.94
C SER A 246 -2.33 19.16 -8.49
N ARG A 247 -3.13 18.62 -7.55
CA ARG A 247 -4.28 19.35 -6.99
C ARG A 247 -3.86 20.58 -6.19
N HIS A 248 -2.87 20.46 -5.32
CA HIS A 248 -2.36 21.58 -4.50
C HIS A 248 -1.74 22.68 -5.37
N LEU A 249 -1.06 22.28 -6.46
CA LEU A 249 -0.50 23.21 -7.45
C LEU A 249 -1.62 23.95 -8.19
N ALA A 250 -2.66 23.24 -8.65
CA ALA A 250 -3.80 23.84 -9.35
C ALA A 250 -4.60 24.80 -8.45
N GLU A 251 -4.70 24.49 -7.16
CA GLU A 251 -5.38 25.34 -6.15
C GLU A 251 -4.47 26.49 -5.65
N GLY A 252 -3.21 26.58 -6.08
CA GLY A 252 -2.26 27.59 -5.64
C GLY A 252 -1.84 27.48 -4.17
N ARG A 253 -2.14 26.36 -3.50
CA ARG A 253 -1.74 26.13 -2.09
C ARG A 253 -0.27 25.74 -1.97
N MET A 254 0.28 25.13 -2.99
CA MET A 254 1.69 24.77 -3.12
C MET A 254 2.22 25.27 -4.45
N VAL A 255 3.53 25.44 -4.50
CA VAL A 255 4.26 25.69 -5.74
C VAL A 255 5.45 24.74 -5.83
N GLU A 256 5.90 24.46 -7.03
CA GLU A 256 7.13 23.73 -7.25
C GLU A 256 8.33 24.63 -6.93
N ILE A 257 9.23 24.13 -6.11
CA ILE A 257 10.51 24.76 -5.82
C ILE A 257 11.55 24.12 -6.75
N LEU A 258 11.89 24.83 -7.81
CA LEU A 258 12.95 24.40 -8.74
C LEU A 258 14.30 24.54 -8.05
N VAL A 259 14.92 23.40 -7.76
CA VAL A 259 16.21 23.32 -7.07
C VAL A 259 17.29 23.02 -8.09
N ASP A 260 18.43 23.72 -7.98
CA ASP A 260 19.53 23.54 -8.91
C ASP A 260 20.06 22.09 -8.91
N GLY A 261 20.19 21.54 -10.11
CA GLY A 261 20.66 20.16 -10.32
C GLY A 261 19.63 19.05 -9.97
N TRP A 262 18.39 19.39 -9.61
CA TRP A 262 17.36 18.37 -9.30
C TRP A 262 16.46 18.12 -10.52
N ALA A 263 16.83 17.12 -11.30
CA ALA A 263 16.01 16.58 -12.38
C ALA A 263 15.84 15.08 -12.15
N ILE A 264 14.76 14.69 -11.48
CA ILE A 264 14.55 13.32 -11.02
C ILE A 264 13.28 12.78 -11.64
N SER A 265 13.42 11.64 -12.29
CA SER A 265 12.33 10.89 -12.91
C SER A 265 12.50 9.41 -12.60
N ASP A 266 11.39 8.73 -12.31
CA ASP A 266 11.34 7.29 -12.11
C ASP A 266 10.49 6.66 -13.21
N PRO A 267 10.90 5.51 -13.75
CA PRO A 267 10.06 4.73 -14.65
C PRO A 267 8.85 4.19 -13.90
N VAL A 268 7.69 4.20 -14.55
CA VAL A 268 6.45 3.62 -14.01
C VAL A 268 6.14 2.36 -14.80
N TYR A 269 5.97 1.26 -14.08
CA TYR A 269 5.62 -0.03 -14.63
C TYR A 269 4.22 -0.42 -14.18
N VAL A 270 3.46 -1.06 -15.08
CA VAL A 270 2.26 -1.82 -14.71
C VAL A 270 2.50 -3.28 -15.00
N ALA A 271 2.18 -4.13 -14.04
CA ALA A 271 2.26 -5.57 -14.21
C ALA A 271 0.90 -6.23 -13.99
N PHE A 272 0.63 -7.28 -14.77
CA PHE A 272 -0.63 -7.99 -14.82
C PHE A 272 -0.43 -9.47 -14.52
N ASN A 273 -1.27 -10.06 -13.68
CA ASN A 273 -1.41 -11.50 -13.62
C ASN A 273 -2.14 -11.96 -14.89
N VAL A 274 -1.42 -12.60 -15.82
CA VAL A 274 -1.92 -12.94 -17.16
C VAL A 274 -3.01 -14.01 -17.14
N ASP A 275 -3.10 -14.79 -16.07
CA ASP A 275 -4.13 -15.80 -15.88
C ASP A 275 -5.46 -15.20 -15.41
N ARG A 276 -5.44 -13.97 -14.88
CA ARG A 276 -6.58 -13.31 -14.23
C ARG A 276 -7.08 -12.07 -14.95
N VAL A 277 -6.20 -11.36 -15.65
CA VAL A 277 -6.53 -10.12 -16.36
C VAL A 277 -6.57 -10.36 -17.85
N ARG A 278 -7.74 -10.19 -18.47
CA ARG A 278 -7.93 -10.37 -19.91
C ARG A 278 -7.04 -9.41 -20.72
N THR A 279 -6.54 -9.83 -21.86
CA THR A 279 -5.68 -9.02 -22.73
C THR A 279 -6.32 -7.66 -23.11
N THR A 280 -7.64 -7.63 -23.28
CA THR A 280 -8.38 -6.38 -23.53
C THR A 280 -8.30 -5.41 -22.34
N GLN A 281 -8.41 -5.93 -21.12
CA GLN A 281 -8.28 -5.13 -19.89
C GLN A 281 -6.83 -4.65 -19.68
N GLN A 282 -5.83 -5.52 -19.93
CA GLN A 282 -4.42 -5.15 -19.88
C GLN A 282 -4.13 -3.95 -20.80
N ARG A 283 -4.65 -4.01 -22.04
CA ARG A 283 -4.49 -2.90 -23.00
C ARG A 283 -5.16 -1.62 -22.50
N LEU A 284 -6.41 -1.69 -22.08
CA LEU A 284 -7.14 -0.51 -21.56
C LEU A 284 -6.42 0.14 -20.38
N ILE A 285 -5.89 -0.66 -19.45
CA ILE A 285 -5.12 -0.18 -18.29
C ILE A 285 -3.83 0.48 -18.76
N THR A 286 -3.07 -0.16 -19.65
CA THR A 286 -1.81 0.35 -20.19
C THR A 286 -2.02 1.69 -20.89
N ASP A 287 -3.00 1.76 -21.81
CA ASP A 287 -3.32 2.97 -22.58
C ASP A 287 -3.74 4.12 -21.66
N ALA A 288 -4.59 3.83 -20.65
CA ALA A 288 -5.05 4.84 -19.69
C ALA A 288 -3.91 5.40 -18.83
N LEU A 289 -3.04 4.53 -18.32
CA LEU A 289 -1.88 4.96 -17.51
C LEU A 289 -0.89 5.77 -18.35
N THR A 290 -0.58 5.32 -19.57
CA THR A 290 0.32 6.04 -20.49
C THR A 290 -0.22 7.43 -20.81
N ALA A 291 -1.50 7.54 -21.15
CA ALA A 291 -2.14 8.83 -21.45
C ALA A 291 -2.18 9.76 -20.23
N ALA A 292 -2.39 9.19 -19.04
CA ALA A 292 -2.45 9.97 -17.82
C ALA A 292 -1.06 10.44 -17.37
N LEU A 293 0.00 9.62 -17.52
CA LEU A 293 1.39 9.99 -17.22
C LEU A 293 1.95 11.05 -18.16
N ALA A 294 1.57 11.02 -19.45
CA ALA A 294 2.00 12.00 -20.43
C ALA A 294 1.69 13.47 -20.03
N ARG A 295 0.73 13.68 -19.13
CA ARG A 295 0.39 15.00 -18.59
C ARG A 295 1.43 15.55 -17.60
N PHE A 296 2.35 14.72 -17.11
CA PHE A 296 3.33 15.04 -16.07
C PHE A 296 4.78 14.88 -16.51
N THR A 297 5.02 14.65 -17.82
CA THR A 297 6.34 14.38 -18.41
C THR A 297 7.01 15.62 -19.02
N VAL A 298 6.56 16.84 -18.71
CA VAL A 298 7.18 18.09 -19.24
C VAL A 298 8.01 18.78 -18.18
#